data_e8f5bf3c50c6ba935a3c93b1e729e1a3
#
_entry.id   e8f5bf3c50c6ba935a3c93b1e729e1a3
#
_cell.length_a   1.000
_cell.length_b   1.000
_cell.length_c   1.000
_cell.angle_alpha   90.00
_cell.angle_beta   90.00
_cell.angle_gamma   90.00
#
_symmetry.space_group_name_H-M   'P 1'
#
loop_
_entity.id
_entity.type
_entity.pdbx_description
1 polymer ?
#
loop_
_entity_poly.entity_id
_entity_poly.type
_entity_poly.pdbx_seq_one_letter_code
_entity_poly.pdbx_strand_id
1 'polypeptide(L)'
;ADAGVADRAALYALDDTALWQAVGPHAAAVPVEANWPLFIIYTSGSTGKPKGVVHTHGGWLSGITHTLRTVFNANQDDCLYVIGDPGWITGQSYLIAAPLAFGMSTMIAEGSPLFPHAGRFASIIERNNVTIFKAGSTFLKAVMTDPASTQEMSRYDMSSLKVGTFCAEPVSPTVQQFAMDNICSHYINSYWATE
;
A
#
# COMPACT_ATOMS: atom_id res chain seq x y z
N ALA A 1 16.46 -27.63 -15.63
CA ALA A 1 16.14 -26.24 -15.91
C ALA A 1 15.86 -26.12 -17.41
N ASP A 2 14.61 -25.94 -17.76
CA ASP A 2 14.15 -25.89 -19.14
C ASP A 2 14.61 -24.58 -19.78
N ALA A 3 15.59 -24.67 -20.69
CA ALA A 3 16.08 -23.56 -21.49
C ALA A 3 15.01 -22.95 -22.46
N GLY A 4 13.83 -23.52 -22.48
CA GLY A 4 12.76 -23.11 -23.38
C GLY A 4 11.90 -21.92 -22.88
N VAL A 5 12.01 -21.50 -21.63
CA VAL A 5 11.22 -20.39 -21.10
C VAL A 5 11.89 -19.04 -21.38
N ALA A 6 13.21 -18.99 -21.40
CA ALA A 6 13.96 -17.77 -21.64
C ALA A 6 13.78 -17.19 -23.06
N ASP A 7 13.57 -18.05 -24.05
CA ASP A 7 13.40 -17.63 -25.46
C ASP A 7 12.00 -17.04 -25.78
N ARG A 8 11.07 -17.03 -24.82
CA ARG A 8 9.70 -16.52 -25.03
C ARG A 8 9.38 -15.24 -24.27
N ALA A 9 10.29 -14.75 -23.44
CA ALA A 9 10.09 -13.51 -22.71
C ALA A 9 10.45 -12.31 -23.58
N ALA A 10 9.45 -11.57 -24.03
CA ALA A 10 9.67 -10.24 -24.59
C ALA A 10 9.86 -9.23 -23.48
N LEU A 11 10.95 -8.46 -23.51
CA LEU A 11 11.20 -7.36 -22.62
C LEU A 11 10.59 -6.08 -23.21
N TYR A 12 9.73 -5.42 -22.43
CA TYR A 12 9.10 -4.16 -22.81
C TYR A 12 9.51 -3.07 -21.81
N ALA A 13 9.89 -1.90 -22.33
CA ALA A 13 10.09 -0.73 -21.48
C ALA A 13 8.74 -0.11 -21.12
N LEU A 14 8.52 0.21 -19.83
CA LEU A 14 7.25 0.78 -19.38
C LEU A 14 6.99 2.20 -19.93
N ASP A 15 8.02 2.89 -20.37
CA ASP A 15 7.97 4.21 -21.01
C ASP A 15 7.84 4.14 -22.54
N ASP A 16 7.74 2.93 -23.12
CA ASP A 16 7.50 2.77 -24.55
C ASP A 16 6.04 3.09 -24.89
N THR A 17 5.81 4.33 -25.32
CA THR A 17 4.48 4.82 -25.72
C THR A 17 3.93 4.09 -26.92
N ALA A 18 4.78 3.54 -27.81
CA ALA A 18 4.35 2.76 -28.96
C ALA A 18 3.73 1.42 -28.54
N LEU A 19 4.26 0.80 -27.47
CA LEU A 19 3.68 -0.41 -26.88
C LEU A 19 2.24 -0.17 -26.43
N TRP A 20 2.00 0.90 -25.69
CA TRP A 20 0.66 1.23 -25.16
C TRP A 20 -0.34 1.61 -26.26
N GLN A 21 0.13 2.19 -27.35
CA GLN A 21 -0.69 2.49 -28.53
C GLN A 21 -1.01 1.23 -29.35
N ALA A 22 -0.13 0.22 -29.32
CA ALA A 22 -0.31 -1.02 -30.02
C ALA A 22 -1.17 -2.06 -29.25
N VAL A 23 -1.57 -1.78 -28.00
CA VAL A 23 -2.46 -2.64 -27.23
C VAL A 23 -3.82 -2.70 -27.92
N GLY A 24 -4.17 -3.85 -28.43
CA GLY A 24 -5.45 -4.12 -29.10
C GLY A 24 -6.64 -4.02 -28.14
N PRO A 25 -7.85 -4.36 -28.59
CA PRO A 25 -9.04 -4.31 -27.77
C PRO A 25 -8.85 -5.07 -26.46
N HIS A 26 -9.36 -4.49 -25.35
CA HIS A 26 -9.23 -5.06 -24.02
C HIS A 26 -9.67 -6.52 -23.99
N ALA A 27 -8.84 -7.39 -23.43
CA ALA A 27 -9.22 -8.76 -23.16
C ALA A 27 -10.40 -8.77 -22.16
N ALA A 28 -11.43 -9.54 -22.47
CA ALA A 28 -12.57 -9.69 -21.55
C ALA A 28 -12.10 -10.39 -20.26
N ALA A 29 -12.62 -9.95 -19.12
CA ALA A 29 -12.41 -10.66 -17.86
C ALA A 29 -13.00 -12.07 -17.93
N VAL A 30 -12.25 -13.06 -17.46
CA VAL A 30 -12.70 -14.45 -17.40
C VAL A 30 -13.22 -14.72 -16.00
N PRO A 31 -14.50 -15.14 -15.83
CA PRO A 31 -15.02 -15.55 -14.54
C PRO A 31 -14.25 -16.77 -14.00
N VAL A 32 -13.84 -16.71 -12.75
CA VAL A 32 -13.15 -17.82 -12.08
C VAL A 32 -13.80 -18.11 -10.73
N GLU A 33 -13.59 -19.32 -10.22
CA GLU A 33 -14.04 -19.72 -8.89
C GLU A 33 -13.34 -18.87 -7.81
N ALA A 34 -14.06 -18.56 -6.73
CA ALA A 34 -13.52 -17.78 -5.62
C ALA A 34 -12.25 -18.39 -4.99
N ASN A 35 -12.13 -19.70 -5.03
CA ASN A 35 -10.97 -20.45 -4.55
C ASN A 35 -9.85 -20.59 -5.59
N TRP A 36 -10.02 -20.04 -6.79
CA TRP A 36 -8.96 -20.07 -7.78
C TRP A 36 -7.74 -19.29 -7.31
N PRO A 37 -6.51 -19.82 -7.49
CA PRO A 37 -5.29 -19.12 -7.14
C PRO A 37 -5.18 -17.78 -7.88
N LEU A 38 -4.87 -16.71 -7.16
CA LEU A 38 -4.68 -15.37 -7.72
C LEU A 38 -3.19 -15.07 -7.91
N PHE A 39 -2.41 -15.20 -6.83
CA PHE A 39 -0.96 -15.02 -6.85
C PHE A 39 -0.28 -15.80 -5.73
N ILE A 40 1.03 -15.96 -5.86
CA ILE A 40 1.90 -16.51 -4.82
C ILE A 40 2.86 -15.43 -4.38
N ILE A 41 2.96 -15.19 -3.08
CA ILE A 41 3.95 -14.29 -2.51
C ILE A 41 4.82 -15.07 -1.53
N TYR A 42 6.14 -14.85 -1.61
CA TYR A 42 7.10 -15.55 -0.76
C TYR A 42 7.44 -14.74 0.47
N THR A 43 7.45 -15.40 1.63
CA THR A 43 7.96 -14.86 2.89
C THR A 43 9.31 -15.48 3.22
N SER A 44 10.14 -14.77 3.98
CA SER A 44 11.48 -15.26 4.39
C SER A 44 11.42 -16.54 5.23
N GLY A 45 10.27 -16.85 5.82
CA GLY A 45 10.03 -18.04 6.65
C GLY A 45 10.92 -18.12 7.90
N SER A 46 10.34 -18.48 9.02
CA SER A 46 11.06 -18.67 10.29
C SER A 46 12.11 -19.79 10.25
N THR A 47 12.06 -20.65 9.25
CA THR A 47 12.96 -21.83 9.09
C THR A 47 14.09 -21.58 8.08
N GLY A 48 14.26 -20.34 7.59
CA GLY A 48 15.32 -19.95 6.65
C GLY A 48 15.05 -20.31 5.19
N LYS A 49 14.03 -21.11 4.88
CA LYS A 49 13.60 -21.34 3.49
C LYS A 49 12.39 -20.47 3.17
N PRO A 50 12.38 -19.77 2.01
CA PRO A 50 11.21 -19.01 1.58
C PRO A 50 9.97 -19.90 1.49
N LYS A 51 8.84 -19.40 2.00
CA LYS A 51 7.53 -20.07 1.92
C LYS A 51 6.64 -19.30 0.98
N GLY A 52 6.11 -19.98 -0.05
CA GLY A 52 5.14 -19.41 -0.97
C GLY A 52 3.74 -19.49 -0.38
N VAL A 53 3.15 -18.33 -0.12
CA VAL A 53 1.76 -18.20 0.34
C VAL A 53 0.87 -18.01 -0.89
N VAL A 54 -0.09 -18.89 -1.09
CA VAL A 54 -1.03 -18.84 -2.20
C VAL A 54 -2.27 -18.07 -1.76
N HIS A 55 -2.54 -16.95 -2.40
CA HIS A 55 -3.77 -16.20 -2.21
C HIS A 55 -4.79 -16.56 -3.29
N THR A 56 -6.06 -16.69 -2.90
CA THR A 56 -7.17 -16.95 -3.81
C THR A 56 -7.96 -15.67 -4.09
N HIS A 57 -8.65 -15.62 -5.24
CA HIS A 57 -9.43 -14.46 -5.64
C HIS A 57 -10.43 -14.01 -4.57
N GLY A 58 -11.30 -14.92 -4.14
CA GLY A 58 -12.34 -14.60 -3.16
C GLY A 58 -11.80 -14.36 -1.76
N GLY A 59 -10.89 -15.21 -1.29
CA GLY A 59 -10.35 -15.12 0.07
C GLY A 59 -9.60 -13.82 0.30
N TRP A 60 -8.69 -13.47 -0.60
CA TRP A 60 -7.91 -12.26 -0.48
C TRP A 60 -8.75 -10.99 -0.60
N LEU A 61 -9.57 -10.87 -1.66
CA LEU A 61 -10.42 -9.69 -1.87
C LEU A 61 -11.42 -9.47 -0.73
N SER A 62 -12.03 -10.55 -0.22
CA SER A 62 -12.95 -10.43 0.93
C SER A 62 -12.24 -9.93 2.18
N GLY A 63 -11.04 -10.45 2.47
CA GLY A 63 -10.26 -10.06 3.65
C GLY A 63 -9.85 -8.58 3.62
N ILE A 64 -9.27 -8.12 2.50
CA ILE A 64 -8.80 -6.74 2.39
C ILE A 64 -9.94 -5.72 2.36
N THR A 65 -11.06 -6.02 1.69
CA THR A 65 -12.24 -5.14 1.67
C THR A 65 -12.96 -5.12 3.02
N HIS A 66 -13.02 -6.26 3.72
CA HIS A 66 -13.53 -6.31 5.09
C HIS A 66 -12.71 -5.42 6.03
N THR A 67 -11.37 -5.46 5.93
CA THR A 67 -10.49 -4.62 6.72
C THR A 67 -10.72 -3.14 6.44
N LEU A 68 -10.86 -2.72 5.18
CA LEU A 68 -11.20 -1.33 4.86
C LEU A 68 -12.48 -0.89 5.56
N ARG A 69 -13.52 -1.71 5.50
CA ARG A 69 -14.82 -1.39 6.08
C ARG A 69 -14.79 -1.35 7.61
N THR A 70 -14.23 -2.37 8.26
CA THR A 70 -14.37 -2.57 9.70
C THR A 70 -13.25 -1.97 10.53
N VAL A 71 -12.01 -1.98 10.02
CA VAL A 71 -10.84 -1.48 10.75
C VAL A 71 -10.55 -0.03 10.41
N PHE A 72 -10.63 0.34 9.11
CA PHE A 72 -10.35 1.71 8.69
C PHE A 72 -11.61 2.58 8.63
N ASN A 73 -12.79 1.99 8.86
CA ASN A 73 -14.08 2.66 8.75
C ASN A 73 -14.22 3.43 7.42
N ALA A 74 -13.75 2.79 6.34
CA ALA A 74 -13.72 3.38 5.02
C ALA A 74 -15.10 3.38 4.35
N ASN A 75 -15.34 4.37 3.53
CA ASN A 75 -16.45 4.46 2.59
C ASN A 75 -15.95 4.85 1.19
N GLN A 76 -16.84 4.91 0.22
CA GLN A 76 -16.46 5.16 -1.19
C GLN A 76 -15.95 6.59 -1.45
N ASP A 77 -16.27 7.54 -0.58
CA ASP A 77 -15.81 8.94 -0.70
C ASP A 77 -14.39 9.14 -0.15
N ASP A 78 -13.82 8.10 0.49
CA ASP A 78 -12.49 8.18 1.07
C ASP A 78 -11.39 8.07 0.03
N CYS A 79 -10.24 8.66 0.36
CA CYS A 79 -8.99 8.55 -0.39
C CYS A 79 -7.92 7.89 0.49
N LEU A 80 -7.39 6.77 0.02
CA LEU A 80 -6.34 6.02 0.70
C LEU A 80 -4.97 6.37 0.14
N TYR A 81 -4.04 6.73 1.02
CA TYR A 81 -2.63 6.86 0.67
C TYR A 81 -1.80 5.84 1.44
N VAL A 82 -1.07 5.01 0.71
CA VAL A 82 -0.23 3.95 1.29
C VAL A 82 1.23 4.22 0.96
N ILE A 83 2.07 4.29 1.98
CA ILE A 83 3.52 4.21 1.82
C ILE A 83 3.91 2.73 1.91
N GLY A 84 4.08 2.12 0.74
CA GLY A 84 4.42 0.70 0.63
C GLY A 84 4.84 0.36 -0.79
N ASP A 85 5.73 -0.61 -0.91
CA ASP A 85 6.19 -1.11 -2.20
C ASP A 85 5.13 -2.07 -2.79
N PRO A 86 4.73 -1.90 -4.07
CA PRO A 86 3.78 -2.79 -4.73
C PRO A 86 4.26 -4.24 -4.84
N GLY A 87 5.56 -4.52 -4.69
CA GLY A 87 6.09 -5.88 -4.62
C GLY A 87 5.79 -6.63 -3.33
N TRP A 88 5.32 -5.93 -2.28
CA TRP A 88 4.96 -6.52 -1.00
C TRP A 88 3.45 -6.69 -0.87
N ILE A 89 3.03 -7.60 0.03
CA ILE A 89 1.60 -7.86 0.26
C ILE A 89 0.83 -6.58 0.65
N THR A 90 1.44 -5.67 1.41
CA THR A 90 0.80 -4.40 1.79
C THR A 90 0.52 -3.52 0.58
N GLY A 91 1.48 -3.42 -0.36
CA GLY A 91 1.29 -2.67 -1.60
C GLY A 91 0.25 -3.32 -2.49
N GLN A 92 0.33 -4.63 -2.74
CA GLN A 92 -0.67 -5.35 -3.52
C GLN A 92 -2.09 -5.17 -2.95
N SER A 93 -2.22 -5.30 -1.63
CA SER A 93 -3.52 -5.25 -0.97
C SER A 93 -4.10 -3.84 -0.89
N TYR A 94 -3.37 -2.89 -0.31
CA TYR A 94 -3.94 -1.61 0.08
C TYR A 94 -3.58 -0.44 -0.82
N LEU A 95 -2.48 -0.53 -1.59
CA LEU A 95 -2.17 0.48 -2.59
C LEU A 95 -3.02 0.31 -3.87
N ILE A 96 -3.36 -0.94 -4.23
CA ILE A 96 -3.98 -1.26 -5.52
C ILE A 96 -5.35 -1.92 -5.32
N ALA A 97 -5.39 -3.15 -4.81
CA ALA A 97 -6.57 -3.99 -4.94
C ALA A 97 -7.72 -3.60 -4.03
N ALA A 98 -7.46 -3.33 -2.75
CA ALA A 98 -8.53 -3.04 -1.79
C ALA A 98 -9.32 -1.77 -2.12
N PRO A 99 -8.68 -0.61 -2.38
CA PRO A 99 -9.43 0.60 -2.73
C PRO A 99 -10.22 0.42 -4.03
N LEU A 100 -9.65 -0.19 -5.06
CA LEU A 100 -10.37 -0.43 -6.32
C LEU A 100 -11.55 -1.39 -6.16
N ALA A 101 -11.37 -2.50 -5.44
CA ALA A 101 -12.45 -3.45 -5.16
C ALA A 101 -13.54 -2.84 -4.26
N PHE A 102 -13.18 -1.89 -3.40
CA PHE A 102 -14.12 -1.19 -2.53
C PHE A 102 -14.84 -0.02 -3.21
N GLY A 103 -14.31 0.44 -4.36
CA GLY A 103 -14.86 1.56 -5.12
C GLY A 103 -14.47 2.93 -4.56
N MET A 104 -13.33 3.03 -3.89
CA MET A 104 -12.79 4.28 -3.34
C MET A 104 -11.54 4.74 -4.09
N SER A 105 -11.14 5.99 -3.86
CA SER A 105 -9.92 6.55 -4.43
C SER A 105 -8.66 6.03 -3.75
N THR A 106 -7.59 5.89 -4.52
CA THR A 106 -6.25 5.60 -4.00
C THR A 106 -5.21 6.55 -4.57
N MET A 107 -4.26 6.95 -3.72
CA MET A 107 -3.13 7.78 -4.12
C MET A 107 -1.88 6.92 -4.29
N ILE A 108 -1.35 6.89 -5.51
CA ILE A 108 -0.09 6.24 -5.84
C ILE A 108 0.94 7.35 -6.08
N ALA A 109 1.94 7.43 -5.22
CA ALA A 109 3.01 8.42 -5.32
C ALA A 109 4.32 7.73 -5.69
N GLU A 110 4.89 8.12 -6.82
CA GLU A 110 6.18 7.62 -7.28
C GLU A 110 7.33 8.20 -6.45
N GLY A 111 8.35 7.38 -6.19
CA GLY A 111 9.57 7.77 -5.49
C GLY A 111 9.44 7.79 -3.97
N SER A 112 10.48 8.27 -3.29
CA SER A 112 10.54 8.29 -1.83
C SER A 112 9.54 9.26 -1.21
N PRO A 113 8.83 8.89 -0.14
CA PRO A 113 7.89 9.76 0.55
C PRO A 113 8.54 10.96 1.26
N LEU A 114 9.87 10.93 1.43
CA LEU A 114 10.65 11.99 2.09
C LEU A 114 11.59 12.73 1.11
N PHE A 115 11.44 12.55 -0.20
CA PHE A 115 12.22 13.25 -1.22
C PHE A 115 11.29 13.88 -2.28
N PRO A 116 11.52 15.10 -2.75
CA PRO A 116 12.71 15.95 -2.58
C PRO A 116 12.79 16.71 -1.24
N HIS A 117 11.77 16.64 -0.40
CA HIS A 117 11.77 17.28 0.93
C HIS A 117 11.08 16.37 1.95
N ALA A 118 11.47 16.51 3.22
CA ALA A 118 11.06 15.62 4.30
C ALA A 118 9.54 15.65 4.60
N GLY A 119 8.85 16.74 4.25
CA GLY A 119 7.39 16.87 4.38
C GLY A 119 6.58 16.43 3.16
N ARG A 120 7.19 15.79 2.16
CA ARG A 120 6.50 15.42 0.91
C ARG A 120 5.24 14.61 1.14
N PHE A 121 5.27 13.62 2.03
CA PHE A 121 4.09 12.79 2.31
C PHE A 121 2.91 13.63 2.83
N ALA A 122 3.20 14.61 3.70
CA ALA A 122 2.19 15.52 4.25
C ALA A 122 1.62 16.44 3.16
N SER A 123 2.48 16.93 2.24
CA SER A 123 2.00 17.72 1.10
C SER A 123 1.11 16.92 0.15
N ILE A 124 1.33 15.62 0.01
CA ILE A 124 0.46 14.73 -0.78
C ILE A 124 -0.89 14.58 -0.09
N ILE A 125 -0.90 14.41 1.23
CA ILE A 125 -2.12 14.30 2.04
C ILE A 125 -2.98 15.56 1.86
N GLU A 126 -2.41 16.74 2.08
CA GLU A 126 -3.10 18.03 1.94
C GLU A 126 -3.67 18.21 0.54
N ARG A 127 -2.83 18.09 -0.51
CA ARG A 127 -3.21 18.38 -1.89
C ARG A 127 -4.32 17.48 -2.43
N ASN A 128 -4.42 16.27 -1.92
CA ASN A 128 -5.35 15.25 -2.42
C ASN A 128 -6.48 14.94 -1.44
N ASN A 129 -6.59 15.70 -0.35
CA ASN A 129 -7.58 15.46 0.71
C ASN A 129 -7.62 13.99 1.14
N VAL A 130 -6.44 13.41 1.39
CA VAL A 130 -6.32 12.02 1.81
C VAL A 130 -7.02 11.85 3.16
N THR A 131 -7.87 10.83 3.27
CA THR A 131 -8.66 10.58 4.48
C THR A 131 -8.16 9.38 5.29
N ILE A 132 -7.45 8.45 4.64
CA ILE A 132 -6.86 7.26 5.26
C ILE A 132 -5.39 7.18 4.88
N PHE A 133 -4.52 7.15 5.88
CA PHE A 133 -3.07 7.06 5.68
C PHE A 133 -2.52 5.77 6.26
N LYS A 134 -1.79 5.00 5.44
CA LYS A 134 -1.16 3.75 5.87
C LYS A 134 0.32 3.74 5.57
N ALA A 135 1.13 3.52 6.60
CA ALA A 135 2.59 3.42 6.47
C ALA A 135 3.16 2.31 7.36
N GLY A 136 4.36 1.84 7.05
CA GLY A 136 5.09 0.94 7.94
C GLY A 136 5.63 1.66 9.17
N SER A 137 5.84 0.92 10.25
CA SER A 137 6.45 1.45 11.49
C SER A 137 7.84 2.03 11.26
N THR A 138 8.61 1.48 10.34
CA THR A 138 9.93 2.02 9.94
C THR A 138 9.83 3.44 9.40
N PHE A 139 8.80 3.75 8.60
CA PHE A 139 8.55 5.11 8.11
C PHE A 139 8.25 6.07 9.27
N LEU A 140 7.37 5.68 10.20
CA LEU A 140 7.05 6.52 11.36
C LEU A 140 8.27 6.81 12.23
N LYS A 141 9.11 5.79 12.47
CA LYS A 141 10.36 5.96 13.21
C LYS A 141 11.30 6.93 12.50
N ALA A 142 11.43 6.82 11.17
CA ALA A 142 12.28 7.72 10.38
C ALA A 142 11.80 9.17 10.48
N VAL A 143 10.50 9.42 10.33
CA VAL A 143 9.91 10.76 10.48
C VAL A 143 10.11 11.31 11.91
N MET A 144 9.88 10.49 12.94
CA MET A 144 10.03 10.90 14.33
C MET A 144 11.48 11.27 14.70
N THR A 145 12.45 10.54 14.17
CA THR A 145 13.87 10.72 14.52
C THR A 145 14.57 11.80 13.70
N ASP A 146 13.94 12.27 12.63
CA ASP A 146 14.46 13.37 11.80
C ASP A 146 13.76 14.70 12.12
N PRO A 147 14.44 15.67 12.79
CA PRO A 147 13.86 16.96 13.10
C PRO A 147 13.39 17.75 11.86
N ALA A 148 14.05 17.55 10.71
CA ALA A 148 13.65 18.18 9.45
C ALA A 148 12.29 17.66 8.99
N SER A 149 12.03 16.36 9.13
CA SER A 149 10.73 15.75 8.79
C SER A 149 9.61 16.35 9.65
N THR A 150 9.82 16.46 10.97
CA THR A 150 8.81 17.03 11.88
C THR A 150 8.52 18.49 11.55
N GLN A 151 9.55 19.30 11.30
CA GLN A 151 9.39 20.70 10.93
C GLN A 151 8.72 20.87 9.56
N GLU A 152 9.11 20.08 8.58
CA GLU A 152 8.54 20.18 7.21
C GLU A 152 7.08 19.73 7.16
N MET A 153 6.73 18.61 7.82
CA MET A 153 5.35 18.11 7.78
C MET A 153 4.37 19.08 8.47
N SER A 154 4.81 19.83 9.50
CA SER A 154 3.96 20.79 10.20
C SER A 154 3.53 22.00 9.36
N ARG A 155 4.08 22.14 8.15
CA ARG A 155 3.70 23.19 7.19
C ARG A 155 2.45 22.85 6.38
N TYR A 156 1.97 21.60 6.47
CA TYR A 156 0.88 21.10 5.66
C TYR A 156 -0.32 20.74 6.53
N ASP A 157 -1.51 20.98 5.99
CA ASP A 157 -2.76 20.61 6.64
C ASP A 157 -3.10 19.14 6.40
N MET A 158 -3.01 18.33 7.43
CA MET A 158 -3.40 16.92 7.40
C MET A 158 -4.75 16.67 8.10
N SER A 159 -5.55 17.69 8.34
CA SER A 159 -6.84 17.58 9.06
C SER A 159 -7.89 16.77 8.31
N SER A 160 -7.69 16.51 7.01
CA SER A 160 -8.51 15.60 6.22
C SER A 160 -8.43 14.14 6.69
N LEU A 161 -7.35 13.76 7.40
CA LEU A 161 -7.15 12.39 7.87
C LEU A 161 -8.17 11.99 8.94
N LYS A 162 -8.92 10.95 8.65
CA LYS A 162 -9.85 10.29 9.60
C LYS A 162 -9.14 9.22 10.41
N VAL A 163 -8.21 8.50 9.78
CA VAL A 163 -7.42 7.44 10.41
C VAL A 163 -6.04 7.32 9.78
N GLY A 164 -5.03 7.21 10.64
CA GLY A 164 -3.70 6.76 10.29
C GLY A 164 -3.48 5.32 10.76
N THR A 165 -2.72 4.53 10.02
CA THR A 165 -2.43 3.15 10.41
C THR A 165 -0.97 2.78 10.22
N PHE A 166 -0.46 1.94 11.11
CA PHE A 166 0.83 1.30 10.94
C PHE A 166 0.69 -0.23 10.90
N CYS A 167 1.66 -0.89 10.31
CA CYS A 167 1.74 -2.35 10.23
C CYS A 167 3.20 -2.81 10.08
N ALA A 168 3.38 -4.11 9.92
CA ALA A 168 4.61 -4.82 9.67
C ALA A 168 5.47 -5.08 10.91
N GLU A 169 5.77 -4.08 11.72
CA GLU A 169 6.59 -4.22 12.93
C GLU A 169 5.88 -3.64 14.14
N PRO A 170 6.16 -4.14 15.35
CA PRO A 170 5.70 -3.51 16.57
C PRO A 170 6.17 -2.05 16.67
N VAL A 171 5.32 -1.20 17.18
CA VAL A 171 5.59 0.21 17.45
C VAL A 171 5.61 0.43 18.95
N SER A 172 6.61 1.17 19.46
CA SER A 172 6.60 1.58 20.85
C SER A 172 5.50 2.60 21.13
N PRO A 173 5.00 2.71 22.37
CA PRO A 173 4.05 3.76 22.75
C PRO A 173 4.49 5.17 22.34
N THR A 174 5.79 5.45 22.43
CA THR A 174 6.36 6.75 22.04
C THR A 174 6.17 7.06 20.55
N VAL A 175 6.40 6.07 19.67
CA VAL A 175 6.23 6.26 18.21
C VAL A 175 4.75 6.39 17.88
N GLN A 176 3.88 5.62 18.52
CA GLN A 176 2.44 5.74 18.32
C GLN A 176 1.93 7.12 18.79
N GLN A 177 2.36 7.57 19.96
CA GLN A 177 1.99 8.88 20.47
C GLN A 177 2.46 10.00 19.54
N PHE A 178 3.71 9.92 19.05
CA PHE A 178 4.21 10.87 18.05
C PHE A 178 3.31 10.94 16.81
N ALA A 179 2.90 9.79 16.28
CA ALA A 179 2.01 9.74 15.11
C ALA A 179 0.63 10.35 15.41
N MET A 180 0.10 10.12 16.63
CA MET A 180 -1.18 10.70 17.08
C MET A 180 -1.10 12.21 17.26
N ASP A 181 0.01 12.72 17.79
CA ASP A 181 0.19 14.15 18.06
C ASP A 181 0.50 14.96 16.79
N ASN A 182 1.14 14.35 15.79
CA ASN A 182 1.70 15.10 14.67
C ASN A 182 1.11 14.76 13.30
N ILE A 183 0.43 13.60 13.12
CA ILE A 183 -0.09 13.16 11.82
C ILE A 183 -1.62 13.05 11.86
N CYS A 184 -2.15 12.20 12.74
CA CYS A 184 -3.58 11.95 12.84
C CYS A 184 -3.93 11.48 14.25
N SER A 185 -4.85 12.14 14.94
CA SER A 185 -5.24 11.81 16.32
C SER A 185 -5.77 10.39 16.51
N HIS A 186 -6.32 9.79 15.45
CA HIS A 186 -6.76 8.40 15.43
C HIS A 186 -5.74 7.56 14.65
N TYR A 187 -4.68 7.08 15.33
CA TYR A 187 -3.61 6.29 14.73
C TYR A 187 -3.60 4.88 15.31
N ILE A 188 -3.92 3.87 14.50
CA ILE A 188 -4.17 2.50 14.93
C ILE A 188 -3.15 1.49 14.38
N ASN A 189 -2.98 0.38 15.08
CA ASN A 189 -2.25 -0.76 14.58
C ASN A 189 -3.18 -1.62 13.70
N SER A 190 -2.90 -1.67 12.41
CA SER A 190 -3.56 -2.57 11.48
C SER A 190 -2.76 -3.88 11.34
N TYR A 191 -2.64 -4.62 12.46
CA TYR A 191 -1.91 -5.88 12.51
C TYR A 191 -2.45 -6.89 11.49
N TRP A 192 -1.56 -7.48 10.73
CA TRP A 192 -1.83 -8.57 9.82
C TRP A 192 -0.54 -9.28 9.40
N ALA A 193 -0.65 -10.41 8.73
CA ALA A 193 0.46 -11.18 8.20
C ALA A 193 0.24 -11.44 6.69
N THR A 194 1.28 -11.90 6.01
CA THR A 194 1.19 -12.29 4.58
C THR A 194 0.27 -13.50 4.40
N GLU A 195 0.21 -14.37 5.39
CA GLU A 195 -0.67 -15.52 5.49
C GLU A 195 -2.11 -15.06 5.76
#